data_1bc51c62fa66ebc409934d8cd9ea71ff
#
_entry.id   1bc51c62fa66ebc409934d8cd9ea71ff
#
_cell.length_a   1.000
_cell.length_b   1.000
_cell.length_c   1.000
_cell.angle_alpha   90.00
_cell.angle_beta   90.00
_cell.angle_gamma   90.00
#
_symmetry.space_group_name_H-M   'P 1'
#
loop_
_entity.id
_entity.type
_entity.pdbx_description
1 polymer ?
#
loop_
_entity_poly.entity_id
_entity_poly.type
_entity_poly.pdbx_seq_one_letter_code
_entity_poly.pdbx_strand_id
1 'polypeptide(L)'
;MTYTSLDFGITCIDAEYVEHGTACLYLMQEGDECAVLETGTCHSVPALEQLLLDRGIGVEQVRYVIPTHVHLDHAGGAGAMMAAFPAAQLLIHPRGARHMVDPQRLIAGATQVYGADLFRQLYGDIQPIDPLRIRQMEDGEKVSLAGRPLEFRHTRGHAEHHFCVWDEASRGWFSGDMFGVSYSWCRFPGGDFVMPSTTPSQFDPEAYLASIELLGSYTPQRLYLTHYGELEYSYEKAQLLAQQIEVYSKFASADARDEALLAQQLSDYAMGLVRQLGACEDEVELRARLGFDLQLNAQGLCVWQKRLQGH
;
A
#
# COMPACT_ATOMS: atom_id res chain seq x y z
N MET A 1 7.13 -11.64 16.10
CA MET A 1 6.93 -10.35 15.43
C MET A 1 8.27 -9.85 14.91
N THR A 2 8.34 -9.44 13.67
CA THR A 2 9.54 -8.85 13.09
C THR A 2 9.29 -7.36 12.87
N TYR A 3 10.17 -6.52 13.38
CA TYR A 3 10.16 -5.08 13.12
C TYR A 3 11.59 -4.56 12.94
N THR A 4 11.70 -3.45 12.24
CA THR A 4 12.96 -2.74 12.02
C THR A 4 12.81 -1.30 12.45
N SER A 5 13.65 -0.84 13.37
CA SER A 5 13.72 0.58 13.71
C SER A 5 14.44 1.31 12.59
N LEU A 6 13.77 2.30 12.02
CA LEU A 6 14.29 3.20 11.00
C LEU A 6 14.71 4.53 11.65
N ASP A 7 15.27 5.44 10.85
CA ASP A 7 15.53 6.81 11.29
C ASP A 7 14.22 7.59 11.56
N PHE A 8 14.34 8.77 12.15
CA PHE A 8 13.25 9.75 12.37
C PHE A 8 12.10 9.24 13.24
N GLY A 9 12.36 8.34 14.20
CA GLY A 9 11.32 7.79 15.09
C GLY A 9 10.32 6.87 14.39
N ILE A 10 10.67 6.36 13.22
CA ILE A 10 9.82 5.45 12.43
C ILE A 10 10.23 4.00 12.70
N THR A 11 9.25 3.12 12.80
CA THR A 11 9.47 1.68 12.89
C THR A 11 8.63 0.98 11.83
N CYS A 12 9.26 0.20 10.99
CA CYS A 12 8.61 -0.70 10.05
C CYS A 12 8.29 -2.00 10.76
N ILE A 13 7.03 -2.43 10.74
CA ILE A 13 6.52 -3.61 11.42
C ILE A 13 5.94 -4.53 10.36
N ASP A 14 6.39 -5.78 10.32
CA ASP A 14 5.82 -6.78 9.42
C ASP A 14 4.35 -7.03 9.77
N ALA A 15 3.47 -6.93 8.80
CA ALA A 15 2.04 -7.16 8.98
C ALA A 15 1.69 -8.65 9.06
N GLU A 16 2.66 -9.53 8.76
CA GLU A 16 2.48 -10.99 8.66
C GLU A 16 1.32 -11.37 7.70
N TYR A 17 1.13 -10.52 6.67
CA TYR A 17 0.11 -10.72 5.65
C TYR A 17 0.61 -11.68 4.59
N VAL A 18 -0.10 -12.79 4.38
CA VAL A 18 0.25 -13.91 3.48
C VAL A 18 1.55 -14.60 3.91
N GLU A 19 2.69 -13.93 3.83
CA GLU A 19 4.00 -14.39 4.30
C GLU A 19 4.83 -13.21 4.81
N HIS A 20 5.90 -13.52 5.53
CA HIS A 20 6.83 -12.51 6.02
C HIS A 20 7.47 -11.71 4.87
N GLY A 21 7.52 -10.38 5.02
CA GLY A 21 8.15 -9.49 4.05
C GLY A 21 7.29 -9.12 2.85
N THR A 22 5.96 -9.36 2.89
CA THR A 22 5.03 -8.98 1.82
C THR A 22 4.27 -7.70 2.12
N ALA A 23 3.90 -7.43 3.37
CA ALA A 23 3.27 -6.18 3.76
C ALA A 23 3.78 -5.71 5.12
N CYS A 24 3.79 -4.40 5.34
CA CYS A 24 4.18 -3.80 6.60
C CYS A 24 3.30 -2.59 6.95
N LEU A 25 3.31 -2.25 8.21
CA LEU A 25 2.76 -1.02 8.76
C LEU A 25 3.88 -0.24 9.45
N TYR A 26 3.65 1.04 9.71
CA TYR A 26 4.65 1.88 10.33
C TYR A 26 4.12 2.51 11.62
N LEU A 27 4.91 2.42 12.69
CA LEU A 27 4.74 3.23 13.88
C LEU A 27 5.66 4.43 13.78
N MET A 28 5.11 5.64 13.78
CA MET A 28 5.85 6.89 13.88
C MET A 28 5.67 7.44 15.29
N GLN A 29 6.78 7.73 15.96
CA GLN A 29 6.80 8.34 17.27
C GLN A 29 7.46 9.72 17.21
N GLU A 30 6.78 10.73 17.74
CA GLU A 30 7.29 12.08 17.89
C GLU A 30 6.89 12.61 19.29
N GLY A 31 7.88 12.95 20.14
CA GLY A 31 7.61 13.29 21.53
C GLY A 31 6.78 12.22 22.24
N ASP A 32 5.66 12.64 22.81
CA ASP A 32 4.72 11.76 23.54
C ASP A 32 3.54 11.30 22.67
N GLU A 33 3.58 11.51 21.37
CA GLU A 33 2.52 11.11 20.44
C GLU A 33 3.01 10.08 19.42
N CYS A 34 2.10 9.21 18.99
CA CYS A 34 2.34 8.22 17.95
C CYS A 34 1.29 8.30 16.85
N ALA A 35 1.71 7.97 15.64
CA ALA A 35 0.83 7.68 14.51
C ALA A 35 1.13 6.28 13.95
N VAL A 36 0.09 5.57 13.56
CA VAL A 36 0.19 4.30 12.84
C VAL A 36 -0.19 4.54 11.41
N LEU A 37 0.73 4.28 10.48
CA LEU A 37 0.48 4.37 9.04
C LEU A 37 0.38 2.96 8.49
N GLU A 38 -0.69 2.70 7.76
CA GLU A 38 -1.25 1.41 7.41
C GLU A 38 -1.75 0.61 8.62
N THR A 39 -2.65 -0.30 8.37
CA THR A 39 -3.22 -1.10 9.46
C THR A 39 -3.03 -2.60 9.26
N GLY A 40 -2.59 -3.01 8.07
CA GLY A 40 -2.63 -4.41 7.73
C GLY A 40 -4.04 -4.98 7.86
N THR A 41 -4.14 -6.11 8.48
CA THR A 41 -5.40 -6.79 8.81
C THR A 41 -5.65 -6.79 10.34
N CYS A 42 -6.77 -7.31 10.81
CA CYS A 42 -6.98 -7.45 12.26
C CYS A 42 -5.91 -8.31 12.95
N HIS A 43 -5.22 -9.17 12.20
CA HIS A 43 -4.13 -10.02 12.72
C HIS A 43 -2.87 -9.22 13.06
N SER A 44 -2.68 -8.03 12.50
CA SER A 44 -1.53 -7.16 12.77
C SER A 44 -1.63 -6.41 14.11
N VAL A 45 -2.83 -6.28 14.68
CA VAL A 45 -3.09 -5.45 15.87
C VAL A 45 -2.39 -5.96 17.12
N PRO A 46 -2.45 -7.25 17.48
CA PRO A 46 -1.77 -7.76 18.67
C PRO A 46 -0.26 -7.55 18.65
N ALA A 47 0.30 -7.61 17.46
CA ALA A 47 1.71 -7.38 17.19
C ALA A 47 2.11 -5.93 17.49
N LEU A 48 1.31 -4.96 17.04
CA LEU A 48 1.51 -3.54 17.33
C LEU A 48 1.33 -3.24 18.83
N GLU A 49 0.30 -3.79 19.48
CA GLU A 49 0.08 -3.61 20.91
C GLU A 49 1.28 -4.11 21.73
N GLN A 50 1.82 -5.27 21.37
CA GLN A 50 3.00 -5.81 22.05
C GLN A 50 4.23 -4.91 21.87
N LEU A 51 4.44 -4.36 20.66
CA LEU A 51 5.54 -3.42 20.42
C LEU A 51 5.40 -2.14 21.25
N LEU A 52 4.20 -1.58 21.36
CA LEU A 52 3.93 -0.41 22.21
C LEU A 52 4.24 -0.72 23.67
N LEU A 53 3.79 -1.88 24.17
CA LEU A 53 4.06 -2.33 25.54
C LEU A 53 5.57 -2.49 25.79
N ASP A 54 6.30 -3.14 24.89
CA ASP A 54 7.74 -3.38 25.00
C ASP A 54 8.54 -2.07 25.03
N ARG A 55 8.01 -1.02 24.40
CA ARG A 55 8.60 0.33 24.38
C ARG A 55 8.10 1.26 25.48
N GLY A 56 7.17 0.80 26.32
CA GLY A 56 6.57 1.62 27.36
C GLY A 56 5.70 2.75 26.83
N ILE A 57 5.12 2.59 25.62
CA ILE A 57 4.22 3.53 24.99
C ILE A 57 2.79 3.18 25.36
N GLY A 58 2.06 4.10 25.98
CA GLY A 58 0.65 3.91 26.30
C GLY A 58 -0.24 3.98 25.06
N VAL A 59 -1.31 3.21 25.06
CA VAL A 59 -2.27 3.19 23.94
C VAL A 59 -2.95 4.56 23.69
N GLU A 60 -3.01 5.41 24.73
CA GLU A 60 -3.51 6.78 24.65
C GLU A 60 -2.58 7.74 23.91
N GLN A 61 -1.31 7.39 23.72
CA GLN A 61 -0.34 8.16 22.94
C GLN A 61 -0.54 7.98 21.45
N VAL A 62 -1.28 6.97 21.00
CA VAL A 62 -1.63 6.79 19.59
C VAL A 62 -2.70 7.80 19.21
N ARG A 63 -2.30 8.83 18.46
CA ARG A 63 -3.15 9.95 18.05
C ARG A 63 -3.86 9.70 16.73
N TYR A 64 -3.17 9.02 15.81
CA TYR A 64 -3.66 8.83 14.46
C TYR A 64 -3.48 7.40 14.01
N VAL A 65 -4.50 6.87 13.31
CA VAL A 65 -4.44 5.65 12.49
C VAL A 65 -4.71 6.08 11.05
N ILE A 66 -3.81 5.76 10.12
CA ILE A 66 -3.75 6.37 8.79
C ILE A 66 -3.58 5.28 7.72
N PRO A 67 -4.64 4.61 7.27
CA PRO A 67 -4.55 3.76 6.08
C PRO A 67 -4.48 4.65 4.83
N THR A 68 -3.57 4.35 3.90
CA THR A 68 -3.42 5.13 2.66
C THR A 68 -4.64 5.02 1.75
N HIS A 69 -5.31 3.89 1.81
CA HIS A 69 -6.54 3.61 1.06
C HIS A 69 -7.32 2.44 1.70
N VAL A 70 -8.49 2.07 1.13
CA VAL A 70 -9.39 1.11 1.80
C VAL A 70 -9.29 -0.34 1.29
N HIS A 71 -8.25 -0.73 0.57
CA HIS A 71 -8.01 -2.15 0.35
C HIS A 71 -7.72 -2.85 1.68
N LEU A 72 -8.11 -4.12 1.79
CA LEU A 72 -8.21 -4.76 3.12
C LEU A 72 -6.86 -5.16 3.72
N ASP A 73 -5.83 -5.22 2.95
CA ASP A 73 -4.44 -5.38 3.40
C ASP A 73 -3.82 -4.08 3.92
N HIS A 74 -4.49 -2.92 3.68
CA HIS A 74 -4.13 -1.60 4.22
C HIS A 74 -5.06 -1.14 5.33
N ALA A 75 -6.37 -1.32 5.17
CA ALA A 75 -7.38 -0.81 6.07
C ALA A 75 -8.17 -1.89 6.83
N GLY A 76 -7.88 -3.17 6.61
CA GLY A 76 -8.61 -4.27 7.24
C GLY A 76 -8.47 -4.31 8.76
N GLY A 77 -7.33 -3.88 9.29
CA GLY A 77 -7.09 -3.77 10.73
C GLY A 77 -7.62 -2.48 11.37
N ALA A 78 -8.08 -1.50 10.58
CA ALA A 78 -8.41 -0.16 11.09
C ALA A 78 -9.46 -0.18 12.20
N GLY A 79 -10.54 -0.95 12.05
CA GLY A 79 -11.58 -1.06 13.09
C GLY A 79 -11.06 -1.63 14.40
N ALA A 80 -10.25 -2.69 14.32
CA ALA A 80 -9.63 -3.31 15.49
C ALA A 80 -8.59 -2.36 16.15
N MET A 81 -7.79 -1.63 15.36
CA MET A 81 -6.88 -0.61 15.90
C MET A 81 -7.65 0.54 16.58
N MET A 82 -8.74 0.99 15.99
CA MET A 82 -9.56 2.03 16.60
C MET A 82 -10.23 1.57 17.91
N ALA A 83 -10.49 0.27 18.06
CA ALA A 83 -10.93 -0.29 19.34
C ALA A 83 -9.81 -0.36 20.37
N ALA A 84 -8.59 -0.76 19.94
CA ALA A 84 -7.40 -0.85 20.80
C ALA A 84 -6.87 0.53 21.23
N PHE A 85 -7.03 1.58 20.39
CA PHE A 85 -6.50 2.92 20.62
C PHE A 85 -7.63 3.95 20.81
N PRO A 86 -8.20 4.06 22.03
CA PRO A 86 -9.42 4.86 22.25
C PRO A 86 -9.23 6.36 22.02
N ALA A 87 -8.01 6.89 22.16
CA ALA A 87 -7.69 8.30 21.91
C ALA A 87 -7.41 8.61 20.44
N ALA A 88 -7.24 7.59 19.58
CA ALA A 88 -6.90 7.78 18.18
C ALA A 88 -8.06 8.30 17.34
N GLN A 89 -7.72 9.05 16.29
CA GLN A 89 -8.59 9.44 15.18
C GLN A 89 -8.14 8.72 13.92
N LEU A 90 -9.09 8.13 13.18
CA LEU A 90 -8.82 7.60 11.85
C LEU A 90 -8.72 8.75 10.86
N LEU A 91 -7.59 8.87 10.16
CA LEU A 91 -7.41 9.82 9.06
C LEU A 91 -7.51 9.06 7.75
N ILE A 92 -8.45 9.45 6.88
CA ILE A 92 -8.73 8.70 5.67
C ILE A 92 -9.14 9.60 4.51
N HIS A 93 -8.89 9.14 3.28
CA HIS A 93 -9.38 9.79 2.07
C HIS A 93 -10.92 9.92 2.09
N PRO A 94 -11.53 11.06 1.68
CA PRO A 94 -12.98 11.27 1.75
C PRO A 94 -13.81 10.17 1.07
N ARG A 95 -13.35 9.67 -0.07
CA ARG A 95 -14.03 8.57 -0.78
C ARG A 95 -13.97 7.23 -0.05
N GLY A 96 -12.99 7.06 0.85
CA GLY A 96 -12.80 5.86 1.67
C GLY A 96 -13.67 5.83 2.94
N ALA A 97 -13.98 6.99 3.50
CA ALA A 97 -14.60 7.13 4.83
C ALA A 97 -15.88 6.29 5.02
N ARG A 98 -16.77 6.28 4.02
CA ARG A 98 -18.02 5.49 4.07
C ARG A 98 -17.79 3.99 4.25
N HIS A 99 -16.69 3.49 3.73
CA HIS A 99 -16.33 2.06 3.81
C HIS A 99 -15.80 1.68 5.19
N MET A 100 -15.28 2.63 5.94
CA MET A 100 -14.87 2.43 7.33
C MET A 100 -16.05 2.50 8.29
N VAL A 101 -17.07 3.31 7.99
CA VAL A 101 -18.33 3.37 8.74
C VAL A 101 -19.17 2.11 8.52
N ASP A 102 -19.26 1.67 7.27
CA ASP A 102 -19.98 0.45 6.88
C ASP A 102 -19.11 -0.39 5.92
N PRO A 103 -18.38 -1.39 6.42
CA PRO A 103 -17.48 -2.20 5.61
C PRO A 103 -18.16 -3.31 4.80
N GLN A 104 -19.49 -3.47 4.87
CA GLN A 104 -20.22 -4.59 4.26
C GLN A 104 -19.92 -4.77 2.75
N ARG A 105 -19.79 -3.65 2.03
CA ARG A 105 -19.47 -3.69 0.58
C ARG A 105 -18.03 -4.16 0.31
N LEU A 106 -17.06 -3.76 1.15
CA LEU A 106 -15.68 -4.25 1.05
C LEU A 106 -15.63 -5.75 1.34
N ILE A 107 -16.29 -6.18 2.42
CA ILE A 107 -16.38 -7.59 2.81
C ILE A 107 -17.00 -8.42 1.67
N ALA A 108 -18.14 -7.98 1.14
CA ALA A 108 -18.81 -8.69 0.06
C ALA A 108 -17.93 -8.77 -1.21
N GLY A 109 -17.30 -7.66 -1.61
CA GLY A 109 -16.41 -7.62 -2.78
C GLY A 109 -15.19 -8.54 -2.63
N ALA A 110 -14.48 -8.46 -1.51
CA ALA A 110 -13.33 -9.30 -1.25
C ALA A 110 -13.73 -10.79 -1.09
N THR A 111 -14.84 -11.07 -0.43
CA THR A 111 -15.36 -12.45 -0.32
C THR A 111 -15.69 -13.05 -1.69
N GLN A 112 -16.18 -12.24 -2.62
CA GLN A 112 -16.45 -12.70 -4.00
C GLN A 112 -15.15 -13.08 -4.73
N VAL A 113 -14.05 -12.37 -4.46
CA VAL A 113 -12.74 -12.64 -5.10
C VAL A 113 -12.04 -13.84 -4.46
N TYR A 114 -11.97 -13.88 -3.14
CA TYR A 114 -11.15 -14.86 -2.39
C TYR A 114 -11.94 -16.09 -1.92
N GLY A 115 -13.28 -16.02 -1.88
CA GLY A 115 -14.11 -17.00 -1.19
C GLY A 115 -14.11 -16.77 0.33
N ALA A 116 -15.15 -17.28 1.02
CA ALA A 116 -15.39 -16.97 2.43
C ALA A 116 -14.30 -17.48 3.38
N ASP A 117 -13.73 -18.66 3.11
CA ASP A 117 -12.73 -19.26 4.00
C ASP A 117 -11.39 -18.56 3.89
N LEU A 118 -10.89 -18.30 2.68
CA LEU A 118 -9.65 -17.58 2.46
C LEU A 118 -9.79 -16.11 2.91
N PHE A 119 -10.94 -15.47 2.66
CA PHE A 119 -11.21 -14.13 3.18
C PHE A 119 -11.05 -14.08 4.71
N ARG A 120 -11.66 -15.02 5.44
CA ARG A 120 -11.57 -15.07 6.91
C ARG A 120 -10.14 -15.30 7.39
N GLN A 121 -9.41 -16.16 6.68
CA GLN A 121 -8.01 -16.44 6.99
C GLN A 121 -7.13 -15.21 6.80
N LEU A 122 -7.29 -14.47 5.71
CA LEU A 122 -6.45 -13.32 5.37
C LEU A 122 -6.79 -12.07 6.19
N TYR A 123 -8.06 -11.77 6.34
CA TYR A 123 -8.51 -10.46 6.86
C TYR A 123 -9.16 -10.54 8.24
N GLY A 124 -9.63 -11.72 8.65
CA GLY A 124 -10.33 -11.91 9.92
C GLY A 124 -11.64 -11.13 9.99
N ASP A 125 -11.86 -10.39 11.09
CA ASP A 125 -13.07 -9.61 11.36
C ASP A 125 -12.85 -8.14 11.01
N ILE A 126 -13.60 -7.63 10.06
CA ILE A 126 -13.57 -6.21 9.65
C ILE A 126 -14.63 -5.45 10.43
N GLN A 127 -14.21 -4.64 11.39
CA GLN A 127 -15.08 -3.91 12.30
C GLN A 127 -15.44 -2.52 11.76
N PRO A 128 -16.69 -2.07 11.89
CA PRO A 128 -17.08 -0.70 11.57
C PRO A 128 -16.47 0.28 12.57
N ILE A 129 -16.27 1.54 12.12
CA ILE A 129 -15.69 2.60 12.94
C ILE A 129 -16.74 3.69 13.18
N ASP A 130 -16.83 4.20 14.41
CA ASP A 130 -17.70 5.32 14.76
C ASP A 130 -17.36 6.55 13.87
N PRO A 131 -18.34 7.09 13.13
CA PRO A 131 -18.14 8.27 12.29
C PRO A 131 -17.53 9.47 13.02
N LEU A 132 -17.76 9.62 14.32
CA LEU A 132 -17.19 10.70 15.13
C LEU A 132 -15.68 10.58 15.33
N ARG A 133 -15.12 9.41 15.08
CA ARG A 133 -13.69 9.14 15.17
C ARG A 133 -12.98 9.12 13.82
N ILE A 134 -13.72 9.44 12.74
CA ILE A 134 -13.20 9.50 11.38
C ILE A 134 -13.02 10.95 10.97
N ARG A 135 -11.82 11.31 10.54
CA ARG A 135 -11.52 12.58 9.89
C ARG A 135 -11.14 12.33 8.42
N GLN A 136 -11.88 12.97 7.53
CA GLN A 136 -11.59 12.96 6.11
C GLN A 136 -10.50 13.98 5.82
N MET A 137 -9.47 13.56 5.09
CA MET A 137 -8.30 14.38 4.75
C MET A 137 -8.40 14.85 3.31
N GLU A 138 -8.48 16.16 3.13
CA GLU A 138 -8.49 16.79 1.80
C GLU A 138 -7.07 16.87 1.21
N ASP A 139 -6.96 17.06 -0.12
CA ASP A 139 -5.66 17.20 -0.77
C ASP A 139 -4.90 18.43 -0.26
N GLY A 140 -3.64 18.26 0.11
CA GLY A 140 -2.79 19.30 0.70
C GLY A 140 -3.06 19.59 2.18
N GLU A 141 -4.02 18.91 2.80
CA GLU A 141 -4.29 19.08 4.23
C GLU A 141 -3.15 18.53 5.09
N LYS A 142 -2.92 19.17 6.25
CA LYS A 142 -1.87 18.77 7.20
C LYS A 142 -2.46 18.48 8.58
N VAL A 143 -1.84 17.52 9.25
CA VAL A 143 -1.99 17.33 10.70
C VAL A 143 -0.66 17.48 11.39
N SER A 144 -0.67 17.68 12.69
CA SER A 144 0.54 17.76 13.52
C SER A 144 0.60 16.56 14.45
N LEU A 145 1.72 15.85 14.44
CA LEU A 145 2.06 14.83 15.43
C LEU A 145 3.12 15.43 16.35
N ALA A 146 2.74 15.88 17.55
CA ALA A 146 3.62 16.57 18.51
C ALA A 146 4.47 17.69 17.87
N GLY A 147 3.91 18.44 16.91
CA GLY A 147 4.60 19.50 16.19
C GLY A 147 5.19 19.09 14.83
N ARG A 148 5.34 17.81 14.54
CA ARG A 148 5.79 17.26 13.25
C ARG A 148 4.65 17.30 12.23
N PRO A 149 4.76 18.04 11.12
CA PRO A 149 3.71 18.12 10.12
C PRO A 149 3.68 16.87 9.24
N LEU A 150 2.49 16.31 9.04
CA LEU A 150 2.21 15.26 8.07
C LEU A 150 1.23 15.82 7.04
N GLU A 151 1.64 15.89 5.76
CA GLU A 151 0.83 16.41 4.67
C GLU A 151 0.23 15.29 3.83
N PHE A 152 -1.07 15.40 3.55
CA PHE A 152 -1.82 14.41 2.77
C PHE A 152 -1.96 14.88 1.34
N ARG A 153 -1.57 14.02 0.38
CA ARG A 153 -1.76 14.31 -1.04
C ARG A 153 -2.58 13.22 -1.68
N HIS A 154 -3.68 13.61 -2.31
CA HIS A 154 -4.48 12.66 -3.07
C HIS A 154 -3.71 12.15 -4.27
N THR A 155 -3.53 10.85 -4.35
CA THR A 155 -2.74 10.17 -5.39
C THR A 155 -3.61 9.10 -6.03
N ARG A 156 -4.19 9.44 -7.18
CA ARG A 156 -5.05 8.55 -7.96
C ARG A 156 -4.22 7.69 -8.90
N GLY A 157 -4.81 6.61 -9.38
CA GLY A 157 -4.22 5.73 -10.38
C GLY A 157 -4.24 4.28 -9.97
N HIS A 158 -3.82 3.97 -8.73
CA HIS A 158 -4.05 2.68 -8.10
C HIS A 158 -5.51 2.55 -7.63
N ALA A 159 -5.98 3.52 -6.85
CA ALA A 159 -7.36 3.59 -6.36
C ALA A 159 -7.85 5.05 -6.27
N GLU A 160 -9.18 5.25 -6.42
CA GLU A 160 -9.83 6.56 -6.34
C GLU A 160 -9.88 7.14 -4.91
N HIS A 161 -9.62 6.32 -3.92
CA HIS A 161 -9.63 6.64 -2.49
C HIS A 161 -8.23 6.55 -1.86
N HIS A 162 -7.18 6.77 -2.68
CA HIS A 162 -5.80 6.70 -2.25
C HIS A 162 -5.22 8.09 -1.99
N PHE A 163 -4.44 8.21 -0.93
CA PHE A 163 -3.53 9.31 -0.67
C PHE A 163 -2.14 8.80 -0.25
N CYS A 164 -1.13 9.61 -0.46
CA CYS A 164 0.18 9.44 0.16
C CYS A 164 0.36 10.47 1.28
N VAL A 165 1.19 10.15 2.27
CA VAL A 165 1.50 11.04 3.39
C VAL A 165 2.95 11.47 3.29
N TRP A 166 3.17 12.80 3.15
CA TRP A 166 4.49 13.41 3.17
C TRP A 166 4.94 13.72 4.58
N ASP A 167 6.11 13.27 4.92
CA ASP A 167 6.80 13.60 6.14
C ASP A 167 8.04 14.45 5.82
N GLU A 168 7.98 15.74 6.13
CA GLU A 168 9.06 16.67 5.86
C GLU A 168 10.34 16.33 6.65
N ALA A 169 10.20 15.81 7.88
CA ALA A 169 11.34 15.52 8.75
C ALA A 169 12.24 14.43 8.16
N SER A 170 11.66 13.39 7.59
CA SER A 170 12.39 12.30 6.93
C SER A 170 12.63 12.57 5.44
N ARG A 171 11.99 13.60 4.87
CA ARG A 171 11.86 13.80 3.41
C ARG A 171 11.37 12.54 2.73
N GLY A 172 10.36 11.89 3.32
CA GLY A 172 9.85 10.59 2.92
C GLY A 172 8.36 10.59 2.65
N TRP A 173 7.94 9.75 1.70
CA TRP A 173 6.56 9.46 1.42
C TRP A 173 6.14 8.11 2.02
N PHE A 174 5.09 8.08 2.81
CA PHE A 174 4.32 6.86 3.02
C PHE A 174 3.41 6.71 1.81
N SER A 175 3.82 5.84 0.91
CA SER A 175 3.29 5.86 -0.45
C SER A 175 2.16 4.86 -0.70
N GLY A 176 1.82 4.02 0.28
CA GLY A 176 0.88 2.92 0.02
C GLY A 176 1.32 2.14 -1.22
N ASP A 177 0.39 1.96 -2.16
CA ASP A 177 0.61 1.26 -3.42
C ASP A 177 0.94 2.19 -4.60
N MET A 178 0.98 3.51 -4.35
CA MET A 178 1.17 4.49 -5.43
C MET A 178 2.59 4.46 -6.00
N PHE A 179 3.59 4.07 -5.22
CA PHE A 179 4.94 3.83 -5.77
C PHE A 179 5.19 2.34 -6.07
N GLY A 180 4.11 1.57 -6.25
CA GLY A 180 4.17 0.15 -6.55
C GLY A 180 4.53 -0.72 -5.35
N VAL A 181 4.89 -1.97 -5.63
CA VAL A 181 5.27 -2.98 -4.66
C VAL A 181 6.73 -3.39 -4.86
N SER A 182 7.46 -3.62 -3.78
CA SER A 182 8.85 -4.07 -3.78
C SER A 182 9.08 -4.93 -2.53
N TYR A 183 8.69 -6.19 -2.62
CA TYR A 183 8.76 -7.13 -1.49
C TYR A 183 10.17 -7.22 -0.89
N SER A 184 10.29 -7.68 0.34
CA SER A 184 11.57 -7.77 1.05
C SER A 184 12.65 -8.56 0.29
N TRP A 185 12.23 -9.49 -0.54
CA TRP A 185 13.08 -10.32 -1.40
C TRP A 185 13.32 -9.73 -2.81
N CYS A 186 12.74 -8.58 -3.14
CA CYS A 186 12.97 -7.87 -4.42
C CYS A 186 14.23 -6.99 -4.39
N ARG A 187 15.27 -7.42 -3.66
CA ARG A 187 16.55 -6.72 -3.53
C ARG A 187 17.62 -7.48 -4.28
N PHE A 188 18.08 -6.94 -5.40
CA PHE A 188 19.05 -7.57 -6.30
C PHE A 188 20.36 -6.79 -6.32
N PRO A 189 21.49 -7.38 -6.81
CA PRO A 189 22.79 -6.69 -6.87
C PRO A 189 22.78 -5.36 -7.64
N GLY A 190 21.93 -5.24 -8.66
CA GLY A 190 21.78 -4.03 -9.47
C GLY A 190 20.74 -3.05 -8.95
N GLY A 191 20.08 -3.34 -7.83
CA GLY A 191 19.07 -2.49 -7.20
C GLY A 191 17.77 -3.18 -6.87
N ASP A 192 16.81 -2.39 -6.42
CA ASP A 192 15.50 -2.88 -6.00
C ASP A 192 14.57 -3.03 -7.21
N PHE A 193 13.87 -4.15 -7.29
CA PHE A 193 12.78 -4.31 -8.25
C PHE A 193 11.49 -3.75 -7.65
N VAL A 194 10.92 -2.76 -8.34
CA VAL A 194 9.64 -2.14 -8.01
C VAL A 194 8.67 -2.40 -9.15
N MET A 195 7.49 -2.89 -8.84
CA MET A 195 6.45 -3.25 -9.81
C MET A 195 5.18 -2.43 -9.57
N PRO A 196 4.49 -1.93 -10.61
CA PRO A 196 3.21 -1.26 -10.44
C PRO A 196 2.14 -2.20 -9.87
N SER A 197 1.25 -1.66 -9.03
CA SER A 197 0.04 -2.34 -8.57
C SER A 197 -1.18 -1.79 -9.31
N THR A 198 -1.71 -2.60 -10.25
CA THR A 198 -2.87 -2.23 -11.08
C THR A 198 -4.10 -3.00 -10.60
N THR A 199 -4.84 -2.40 -9.66
CA THR A 199 -5.98 -3.09 -9.04
C THR A 199 -7.16 -3.32 -9.98
N PRO A 200 -7.94 -4.39 -9.74
CA PRO A 200 -9.00 -4.83 -10.67
C PRO A 200 -10.08 -3.81 -10.98
N SER A 201 -10.40 -2.83 -10.11
CA SER A 201 -11.59 -2.02 -10.32
C SER A 201 -11.34 -0.55 -10.67
N GLN A 202 -10.20 0.04 -10.30
CA GLN A 202 -10.03 1.49 -10.31
C GLN A 202 -8.73 1.97 -10.98
N PHE A 203 -7.94 1.08 -11.54
CA PHE A 203 -6.69 1.45 -12.21
C PHE A 203 -6.93 2.51 -13.31
N ASP A 204 -6.10 3.55 -13.26
CA ASP A 204 -6.09 4.66 -14.22
C ASP A 204 -4.62 5.03 -14.48
N PRO A 205 -4.05 4.65 -15.64
CA PRO A 205 -2.63 4.87 -15.92
C PRO A 205 -2.24 6.34 -15.99
N GLU A 206 -3.10 7.21 -16.54
CA GLU A 206 -2.79 8.64 -16.64
C GLU A 206 -2.71 9.28 -15.25
N ALA A 207 -3.68 8.98 -14.39
CA ALA A 207 -3.68 9.43 -13.01
C ALA A 207 -2.50 8.85 -12.21
N TYR A 208 -2.11 7.60 -12.49
CA TYR A 208 -0.96 6.96 -11.84
C TYR A 208 0.35 7.68 -12.20
N LEU A 209 0.57 7.97 -13.48
CA LEU A 209 1.75 8.70 -13.95
C LEU A 209 1.81 10.11 -13.33
N ALA A 210 0.70 10.84 -13.31
CA ALA A 210 0.61 12.15 -12.67
C ALA A 210 0.91 12.09 -11.16
N SER A 211 0.48 11.02 -10.49
CA SER A 211 0.79 10.80 -9.07
C SER A 211 2.27 10.53 -8.83
N ILE A 212 2.94 9.72 -9.67
CA ILE A 212 4.39 9.51 -9.59
C ILE A 212 5.15 10.84 -9.76
N GLU A 213 4.73 11.67 -10.72
CA GLU A 213 5.30 13.00 -10.94
C GLU A 213 5.12 13.92 -9.73
N LEU A 214 3.91 13.93 -9.13
CA LEU A 214 3.61 14.64 -7.91
C LEU A 214 4.55 14.20 -6.76
N LEU A 215 4.71 12.92 -6.53
CA LEU A 215 5.62 12.43 -5.48
C LEU A 215 7.06 12.90 -5.73
N GLY A 216 7.55 12.82 -6.95
CA GLY A 216 8.89 13.27 -7.35
C GLY A 216 9.11 14.77 -7.16
N SER A 217 8.06 15.61 -7.32
CA SER A 217 8.16 17.06 -7.22
C SER A 217 8.55 17.57 -5.83
N TYR A 218 8.33 16.77 -4.79
CA TYR A 218 8.77 17.05 -3.42
C TYR A 218 10.25 16.77 -3.17
N THR A 219 10.97 16.27 -4.17
CA THR A 219 12.38 15.84 -4.05
C THR A 219 12.62 14.93 -2.86
N PRO A 220 11.89 13.81 -2.78
CA PRO A 220 11.98 12.90 -1.65
C PRO A 220 13.35 12.21 -1.59
N GLN A 221 13.72 11.73 -0.42
CA GLN A 221 14.89 10.89 -0.21
C GLN A 221 14.47 9.44 0.04
N ARG A 222 13.26 9.24 0.57
CA ARG A 222 12.75 7.94 1.02
C ARG A 222 11.34 7.70 0.57
N LEU A 223 11.04 6.44 0.43
CA LEU A 223 9.69 5.90 0.27
C LEU A 223 9.47 4.86 1.36
N TYR A 224 8.37 4.93 2.03
CA TYR A 224 7.90 3.94 2.98
C TYR A 224 6.76 3.18 2.33
N LEU A 225 7.11 2.07 1.67
CA LEU A 225 6.17 1.24 0.93
C LEU A 225 5.40 0.33 1.89
N THR A 226 4.15 0.09 1.63
CA THR A 226 3.40 -0.94 2.34
C THR A 226 3.89 -2.33 1.92
N HIS A 227 4.27 -2.53 0.67
CA HIS A 227 4.77 -3.78 0.08
C HIS A 227 6.20 -3.64 -0.51
N TYR A 228 7.34 -3.54 0.17
CA TYR A 228 7.66 -3.66 1.58
C TYR A 228 8.76 -2.67 1.99
N GLY A 229 8.53 -1.96 3.12
CA GLY A 229 9.59 -1.32 3.87
C GLY A 229 10.13 -0.01 3.29
N GLU A 230 11.19 0.49 3.91
CA GLU A 230 11.89 1.69 3.43
C GLU A 230 12.65 1.39 2.15
N LEU A 231 12.51 2.29 1.18
CA LEU A 231 13.21 2.30 -0.09
C LEU A 231 13.81 3.68 -0.34
N GLU A 232 15.05 3.72 -0.79
CA GLU A 232 15.63 4.98 -1.25
C GLU A 232 14.94 5.44 -2.54
N TYR A 233 14.46 6.68 -2.55
CA TYR A 233 13.92 7.26 -3.77
C TYR A 233 15.03 7.61 -4.75
N SER A 234 14.84 7.28 -6.01
CA SER A 234 15.61 7.86 -7.11
C SER A 234 14.71 8.19 -8.30
N TYR A 235 15.14 9.16 -9.09
CA TYR A 235 14.43 9.55 -10.31
C TYR A 235 14.37 8.38 -11.30
N GLU A 236 15.41 7.57 -11.37
CA GLU A 236 15.51 6.39 -12.22
C GLU A 236 14.46 5.34 -11.84
N LYS A 237 14.25 5.11 -10.53
CA LYS A 237 13.19 4.20 -10.04
C LYS A 237 11.81 4.72 -10.43
N ALA A 238 11.55 6.03 -10.27
CA ALA A 238 10.29 6.65 -10.66
C ALA A 238 10.04 6.54 -12.17
N GLN A 239 11.08 6.80 -12.99
CA GLN A 239 11.01 6.62 -14.45
C GLN A 239 10.76 5.16 -14.85
N LEU A 240 11.45 4.21 -14.22
CA LEU A 240 11.26 2.78 -14.50
C LEU A 240 9.83 2.34 -14.15
N LEU A 241 9.28 2.81 -13.02
CA LEU A 241 7.90 2.53 -12.64
C LEU A 241 6.91 3.12 -13.66
N ALA A 242 7.11 4.38 -14.07
CA ALA A 242 6.30 5.03 -15.11
C ALA A 242 6.37 4.27 -16.44
N GLN A 243 7.56 3.87 -16.86
CA GLN A 243 7.75 3.06 -18.08
C GLN A 243 7.01 1.71 -18.01
N GLN A 244 7.02 1.05 -16.85
CA GLN A 244 6.27 -0.20 -16.66
C GLN A 244 4.77 0.04 -16.85
N ILE A 245 4.20 1.12 -16.30
CA ILE A 245 2.78 1.46 -16.46
C ILE A 245 2.43 1.67 -17.94
N GLU A 246 3.30 2.36 -18.70
CA GLU A 246 3.10 2.53 -20.15
C GLU A 246 3.15 1.19 -20.89
N VAL A 247 4.08 0.31 -20.55
CA VAL A 247 4.21 -1.02 -21.16
C VAL A 247 2.98 -1.86 -20.85
N TYR A 248 2.53 -1.89 -19.59
CA TYR A 248 1.33 -2.60 -19.16
C TYR A 248 0.09 -2.11 -19.91
N SER A 249 -0.04 -0.80 -20.07
CA SER A 249 -1.14 -0.18 -20.84
C SER A 249 -1.11 -0.59 -22.32
N LYS A 250 0.08 -0.72 -22.92
CA LYS A 250 0.26 -1.19 -24.31
C LYS A 250 -0.15 -2.66 -24.46
N PHE A 251 0.28 -3.52 -23.55
CA PHE A 251 -0.14 -4.94 -23.54
C PHE A 251 -1.66 -5.06 -23.42
N ALA A 252 -2.25 -4.34 -22.47
CA ALA A 252 -3.70 -4.33 -22.31
C ALA A 252 -4.45 -3.85 -23.55
N SER A 253 -3.93 -2.85 -24.27
CA SER A 253 -4.54 -2.34 -25.49
C SER A 253 -4.52 -3.35 -26.63
N ALA A 254 -3.51 -4.23 -26.67
CA ALA A 254 -3.38 -5.28 -27.68
C ALA A 254 -4.23 -6.53 -27.32
N ASP A 255 -4.18 -6.97 -26.06
CA ASP A 255 -4.58 -8.32 -25.67
C ASP A 255 -5.57 -8.38 -24.47
N ALA A 256 -6.25 -7.28 -24.12
CA ALA A 256 -7.15 -7.21 -22.95
C ALA A 256 -8.31 -8.23 -22.91
N ARG A 257 -8.49 -9.00 -23.96
CA ARG A 257 -9.53 -10.06 -24.03
C ARG A 257 -9.04 -11.41 -23.49
N ASP A 258 -7.72 -11.57 -23.38
CA ASP A 258 -7.08 -12.79 -22.88
C ASP A 258 -6.24 -12.46 -21.62
N GLU A 259 -6.88 -12.59 -20.46
CA GLU A 259 -6.25 -12.32 -19.17
C GLU A 259 -5.02 -13.21 -18.92
N ALA A 260 -5.06 -14.47 -19.35
CA ALA A 260 -3.95 -15.41 -19.16
C ALA A 260 -2.74 -15.02 -20.02
N LEU A 261 -2.98 -14.63 -21.28
CA LEU A 261 -1.93 -14.13 -22.14
C LEU A 261 -1.32 -12.85 -21.58
N LEU A 262 -2.16 -11.93 -21.09
CA LEU A 262 -1.69 -10.68 -20.49
C LEU A 262 -0.85 -10.94 -19.23
N ALA A 263 -1.28 -11.83 -18.33
CA ALA A 263 -0.50 -12.23 -17.16
C ALA A 263 0.85 -12.83 -17.55
N GLN A 264 0.89 -13.64 -18.60
CA GLN A 264 2.15 -14.20 -19.13
C GLN A 264 3.07 -13.09 -19.67
N GLN A 265 2.56 -12.13 -20.43
CA GLN A 265 3.35 -11.01 -20.95
C GLN A 265 3.92 -10.14 -19.83
N LEU A 266 3.12 -9.86 -18.79
CA LEU A 266 3.57 -9.15 -17.60
C LEU A 266 4.68 -9.92 -16.87
N SER A 267 4.53 -11.24 -16.74
CA SER A 267 5.53 -12.11 -16.13
C SER A 267 6.84 -12.13 -16.92
N ASP A 268 6.78 -12.23 -18.24
CA ASP A 268 7.98 -12.23 -19.08
C ASP A 268 8.70 -10.88 -19.03
N TYR A 269 7.96 -9.80 -19.01
CA TYR A 269 8.49 -8.45 -18.88
C TYR A 269 9.15 -8.24 -17.50
N ALA A 270 8.49 -8.62 -16.41
CA ALA A 270 9.03 -8.54 -15.06
C ALA A 270 10.33 -9.35 -14.93
N MET A 271 10.38 -10.58 -15.47
CA MET A 271 11.60 -11.39 -15.47
C MET A 271 12.72 -10.74 -16.28
N GLY A 272 12.40 -10.05 -17.37
CA GLY A 272 13.37 -9.25 -18.12
C GLY A 272 14.03 -8.17 -17.27
N LEU A 273 13.24 -7.44 -16.49
CA LEU A 273 13.72 -6.39 -15.57
C LEU A 273 14.54 -6.98 -14.41
N VAL A 274 14.07 -8.03 -13.80
CA VAL A 274 14.75 -8.70 -12.67
C VAL A 274 16.11 -9.26 -13.11
N ARG A 275 16.22 -9.83 -14.30
CA ARG A 275 17.51 -10.25 -14.87
C ARG A 275 18.47 -9.07 -15.09
N GLN A 276 17.98 -7.92 -15.55
CA GLN A 276 18.80 -6.71 -15.72
C GLN A 276 19.34 -6.20 -14.37
N LEU A 277 18.61 -6.42 -13.28
CA LEU A 277 19.04 -6.14 -11.91
C LEU A 277 20.00 -7.20 -11.35
N GLY A 278 20.38 -8.21 -12.15
CA GLY A 278 21.38 -9.21 -11.77
C GLY A 278 20.85 -10.29 -10.83
N ALA A 279 19.55 -10.60 -10.90
CA ALA A 279 18.98 -11.73 -10.16
C ALA A 279 19.73 -13.03 -10.50
N CYS A 280 20.10 -13.76 -9.45
CA CYS A 280 20.75 -15.07 -9.55
C CYS A 280 19.82 -16.20 -9.10
N GLU A 281 18.62 -15.86 -8.63
CA GLU A 281 17.59 -16.78 -8.17
C GLU A 281 17.01 -17.59 -9.33
N ASP A 282 16.39 -18.74 -8.98
CA ASP A 282 15.68 -19.55 -9.98
C ASP A 282 14.48 -18.76 -10.53
N GLU A 283 14.45 -18.58 -11.84
CA GLU A 283 13.38 -17.87 -12.52
C GLU A 283 12.01 -18.52 -12.29
N VAL A 284 11.94 -19.84 -12.13
CA VAL A 284 10.69 -20.55 -11.84
C VAL A 284 10.16 -20.14 -10.47
N GLU A 285 11.04 -20.01 -9.49
CA GLU A 285 10.66 -19.55 -8.15
C GLU A 285 10.22 -18.08 -8.18
N LEU A 286 10.96 -17.19 -8.83
CA LEU A 286 10.59 -15.77 -8.95
C LEU A 286 9.23 -15.58 -9.65
N ARG A 287 8.97 -16.34 -10.72
CA ARG A 287 7.67 -16.33 -11.39
C ARG A 287 6.55 -16.82 -10.47
N ALA A 288 6.80 -17.84 -9.67
CA ALA A 288 5.81 -18.35 -8.73
C ALA A 288 5.49 -17.32 -7.64
N ARG A 289 6.51 -16.65 -7.11
CA ARG A 289 6.35 -15.62 -6.06
C ARG A 289 5.63 -14.35 -6.53
N LEU A 290 5.89 -13.89 -7.76
CA LEU A 290 5.22 -12.74 -8.37
C LEU A 290 3.89 -13.10 -9.05
N GLY A 291 3.59 -14.38 -9.22
CA GLY A 291 2.51 -14.85 -10.06
C GLY A 291 1.14 -14.33 -9.66
N PHE A 292 0.87 -14.26 -8.37
CA PHE A 292 -0.40 -13.73 -7.87
C PHE A 292 -0.60 -12.25 -8.20
N ASP A 293 0.42 -11.41 -7.97
CA ASP A 293 0.35 -9.98 -8.27
C ASP A 293 0.24 -9.71 -9.77
N LEU A 294 0.98 -10.47 -10.58
CA LEU A 294 0.91 -10.33 -12.03
C LEU A 294 -0.45 -10.76 -12.59
N GLN A 295 -1.09 -11.75 -11.96
CA GLN A 295 -2.47 -12.13 -12.27
C GLN A 295 -3.46 -11.02 -11.89
N LEU A 296 -3.34 -10.45 -10.69
CA LEU A 296 -4.16 -9.30 -10.26
C LEU A 296 -3.94 -8.09 -11.17
N ASN A 297 -2.71 -7.81 -11.56
CA ASN A 297 -2.38 -6.75 -12.50
C ASN A 297 -3.06 -6.97 -13.86
N ALA A 298 -3.01 -8.19 -14.38
CA ALA A 298 -3.70 -8.52 -15.64
C ALA A 298 -5.21 -8.31 -15.54
N GLN A 299 -5.84 -8.71 -14.44
CA GLN A 299 -7.25 -8.45 -14.17
C GLN A 299 -7.58 -6.96 -14.16
N GLY A 300 -6.78 -6.16 -13.44
CA GLY A 300 -6.96 -4.72 -13.37
C GLY A 300 -6.88 -4.05 -14.73
N LEU A 301 -5.92 -4.44 -15.54
CA LEU A 301 -5.75 -3.96 -16.92
C LEU A 301 -6.91 -4.36 -17.82
N CYS A 302 -7.42 -5.60 -17.70
CA CYS A 302 -8.60 -6.04 -18.44
C CYS A 302 -9.86 -5.23 -18.09
N VAL A 303 -10.06 -4.95 -16.78
CA VAL A 303 -11.20 -4.11 -16.33
C VAL A 303 -11.03 -2.67 -16.80
N TRP A 304 -9.83 -2.11 -16.74
CA TRP A 304 -9.54 -0.77 -17.27
C TRP A 304 -9.92 -0.67 -18.74
N GLN A 305 -9.49 -1.61 -19.57
CA GLN A 305 -9.82 -1.62 -21.02
C GLN A 305 -11.33 -1.75 -21.28
N LYS A 306 -12.05 -2.57 -20.50
CA LYS A 306 -13.52 -2.67 -20.61
C LYS A 306 -14.19 -1.32 -20.31
N ARG A 307 -13.72 -0.60 -19.28
CA ARG A 307 -14.25 0.75 -18.96
C ARG A 307 -14.04 1.76 -20.12
N LEU A 308 -12.88 1.71 -20.78
CA LEU A 308 -12.61 2.57 -21.94
C LEU A 308 -13.53 2.27 -23.13
N GLN A 309 -13.96 1.01 -23.28
CA GLN A 309 -14.86 0.57 -24.34
C GLN A 309 -16.35 0.82 -24.03
N GLY A 310 -16.66 1.35 -22.85
CA GLY A 310 -18.03 1.67 -22.43
C GLY A 310 -18.85 0.44 -22.01
N HIS A 311 -18.20 -0.63 -21.60
CA HIS A 311 -18.81 -1.89 -21.13
C HIS A 311 -18.66 -2.07 -19.62
#